data_cf07c097ecae70c4f59e33ba2e85e557
#
_entry.id   cf07c097ecae70c4f59e33ba2e85e557
#
_cell.length_a   1.000
_cell.length_b   1.000
_cell.length_c   1.000
_cell.angle_alpha   90.00
_cell.angle_beta   90.00
_cell.angle_gamma   90.00
#
_symmetry.space_group_name_H-M   'P 1'
#
loop_
_entity.id
_entity.type
_entity.pdbx_description
1 polymer ?
#
loop_
_entity_poly.entity_id
_entity_poly.type
_entity_poly.pdbx_seq_one_letter_code
_entity_poly.pdbx_strand_id
1 'polypeptide(L)'
;MIRAVDGNTLGTDYFLGIDRKNKFGNGTEPNNLNDTDVETALNCPTLMYAVDYSCEDRMLPEAKYTDNGLLYEDVYNNIYVNTISYLWVEGADALKSKEWTYNYMCGELPRHWNTIKNGSNERFANWDLKAMRFAGVAPMLGVRETYRTFCERMLTESDLYIRISTTNMVEGDNLNKKIAVGNHSVDIHYVVKDSPKSGVQNIDTQKINADLRPYGVPYGCLIPKGLSNVLVASRGAGLSHIAAASFRLNKDIMQLGWAAGKAASLYIDNEFKGGTKDFRFIDVDLLQEKMDFYKSVNLLESIM
;
A
#
# COMPACT_ATOMS: atom_id res chain seq x y z
N MET A 1 3.40 -12.12 -8.08
CA MET A 1 4.69 -11.49 -7.72
C MET A 1 5.79 -12.34 -8.33
N ILE A 2 6.57 -11.81 -9.25
CA ILE A 2 7.79 -12.46 -9.73
C ILE A 2 8.80 -12.22 -8.64
N ARG A 3 9.04 -13.22 -7.83
CA ARG A 3 10.13 -13.24 -6.88
C ARG A 3 11.29 -13.93 -7.58
N ALA A 4 12.33 -13.21 -7.90
CA ALA A 4 13.62 -13.83 -8.11
C ALA A 4 14.00 -14.49 -6.77
N VAL A 5 14.20 -15.79 -6.77
CA VAL A 5 14.51 -16.54 -5.54
C VAL A 5 15.88 -16.14 -5.01
N ASP A 6 16.69 -15.49 -5.83
CA ASP A 6 18.06 -15.06 -5.55
C ASP A 6 18.48 -13.73 -6.22
N GLY A 7 17.53 -12.88 -6.60
CA GLY A 7 17.81 -11.57 -7.21
C GLY A 7 18.43 -11.61 -8.60
N ASN A 8 18.97 -12.72 -9.03
CA ASN A 8 19.73 -12.86 -10.28
C ASN A 8 19.01 -13.70 -11.34
N THR A 9 18.12 -14.57 -10.98
CA THR A 9 17.55 -15.59 -11.89
C THR A 9 16.58 -15.03 -12.93
N LEU A 10 16.04 -13.82 -12.74
CA LEU A 10 15.07 -13.21 -13.67
C LEU A 10 15.55 -11.86 -14.22
N GLY A 11 16.75 -11.42 -13.90
CA GLY A 11 17.27 -10.12 -14.37
C GLY A 11 16.55 -8.89 -13.82
N THR A 12 15.77 -9.05 -12.77
CA THR A 12 14.96 -7.99 -12.18
C THR A 12 15.35 -7.76 -10.74
N ASP A 13 15.78 -6.54 -10.42
CA ASP A 13 16.04 -6.11 -9.07
C ASP A 13 14.74 -5.81 -8.32
N TYR A 14 14.73 -6.11 -7.03
CA TYR A 14 13.67 -5.75 -6.11
C TYR A 14 14.24 -5.10 -4.85
N PHE A 15 13.41 -4.39 -4.13
CA PHE A 15 13.79 -3.74 -2.88
C PHE A 15 12.63 -3.76 -1.87
N LEU A 16 12.97 -3.54 -0.61
CA LEU A 16 12.09 -3.64 0.51
C LEU A 16 12.39 -2.52 1.51
N GLY A 17 11.38 -2.14 2.30
CA GLY A 17 11.55 -1.15 3.35
C GLY A 17 11.72 0.27 2.84
N ILE A 18 12.32 1.12 3.68
CA ILE A 18 12.55 2.53 3.41
C ILE A 18 13.57 2.71 2.29
N ASP A 19 13.30 3.63 1.38
CA ASP A 19 14.28 4.06 0.40
C ASP A 19 15.18 5.13 1.02
N ARG A 20 16.47 5.11 0.70
CA ARG A 20 17.35 6.21 1.11
C ARG A 20 17.05 7.44 0.27
N LYS A 21 17.16 8.62 0.88
CA LYS A 21 16.86 9.92 0.25
C LYS A 21 17.44 10.07 -1.17
N ASN A 22 18.63 9.53 -1.40
CA ASN A 22 19.33 9.64 -2.68
C ASN A 22 18.94 8.56 -3.71
N LYS A 23 18.08 7.61 -3.36
CA LYS A 23 17.76 6.48 -4.24
C LYS A 23 16.82 6.89 -5.38
N PHE A 24 15.81 7.71 -5.05
CA PHE A 24 14.78 8.15 -6.01
C PHE A 24 14.59 9.66 -6.04
N GLY A 25 15.58 10.45 -5.63
CA GLY A 25 15.53 11.92 -5.65
C GLY A 25 15.35 12.55 -4.25
N ASN A 26 14.78 13.74 -4.21
CA ASN A 26 14.73 14.61 -3.02
C ASN A 26 13.57 14.27 -2.05
N GLY A 27 13.34 13.01 -1.76
CA GLY A 27 12.29 12.60 -0.82
C GLY A 27 12.57 13.01 0.63
N THR A 28 11.54 12.87 1.47
CA THR A 28 11.62 13.08 2.94
C THR A 28 12.22 11.89 3.69
N GLU A 29 12.58 10.84 2.96
CA GLU A 29 13.18 9.63 3.54
C GLU A 29 14.48 9.93 4.29
N PRO A 30 14.69 9.33 5.47
CA PRO A 30 15.88 9.59 6.26
C PRO A 30 17.15 8.99 5.63
N ASN A 31 18.28 9.73 5.78
CA ASN A 31 19.58 9.27 5.27
C ASN A 31 20.42 8.46 6.28
N ASN A 32 20.07 8.55 7.57
CA ASN A 32 20.94 8.11 8.67
C ASN A 32 20.59 6.72 9.21
N LEU A 33 19.83 5.93 8.46
CA LEU A 33 19.46 4.57 8.86
C LEU A 33 20.57 3.58 8.46
N ASN A 34 20.86 2.62 9.33
CA ASN A 34 21.68 1.47 8.96
C ASN A 34 20.91 0.55 7.99
N ASP A 35 21.61 -0.34 7.30
CA ASP A 35 21.00 -1.20 6.27
C ASP A 35 19.93 -2.13 6.86
N THR A 36 20.12 -2.63 8.05
CA THR A 36 19.14 -3.50 8.73
C THR A 36 17.85 -2.73 9.05
N ASP A 37 17.95 -1.49 9.52
CA ASP A 37 16.76 -0.67 9.80
C ASP A 37 16.00 -0.32 8.53
N VAL A 38 16.70 -0.05 7.42
CA VAL A 38 16.09 0.21 6.12
C VAL A 38 15.28 -1.00 5.63
N GLU A 39 15.85 -2.19 5.69
CA GLU A 39 15.20 -3.41 5.21
C GLU A 39 14.07 -3.91 6.11
N THR A 40 14.12 -3.62 7.40
CA THR A 40 13.12 -4.07 8.38
C THR A 40 12.05 -3.05 8.69
N ALA A 41 12.23 -1.79 8.30
CA ALA A 41 11.26 -0.73 8.50
C ALA A 41 10.10 -0.82 7.50
N LEU A 42 9.22 -1.76 7.72
CA LEU A 42 8.05 -2.04 6.93
C LEU A 42 6.78 -1.67 7.69
N ASN A 43 5.75 -1.30 6.94
CA ASN A 43 4.43 -1.16 7.51
C ASN A 43 4.00 -2.45 8.20
N CYS A 44 3.55 -2.34 9.46
CA CYS A 44 3.08 -3.48 10.23
C CYS A 44 1.86 -4.13 9.57
N PRO A 45 1.69 -5.46 9.71
CA PRO A 45 0.47 -6.13 9.31
C PRO A 45 -0.69 -5.71 10.21
N THR A 46 -1.90 -5.89 9.70
CA THR A 46 -3.14 -5.68 10.45
C THR A 46 -3.95 -6.95 10.43
N LEU A 47 -4.57 -7.28 11.55
CA LEU A 47 -5.59 -8.32 11.61
C LEU A 47 -6.88 -7.70 12.18
N MET A 48 -7.87 -7.55 11.32
CA MET A 48 -9.18 -7.03 11.75
C MET A 48 -9.98 -8.10 12.45
N TYR A 49 -10.80 -7.70 13.41
CA TYR A 49 -11.77 -8.56 14.05
C TYR A 49 -13.11 -7.84 14.22
N ALA A 50 -14.17 -8.62 14.32
CA ALA A 50 -15.52 -8.13 14.57
C ALA A 50 -15.88 -8.26 16.04
N VAL A 51 -16.70 -7.32 16.52
CA VAL A 51 -17.35 -7.35 17.82
C VAL A 51 -18.85 -7.17 17.64
N ASP A 52 -19.66 -7.79 18.51
CA ASP A 52 -21.11 -7.83 18.40
C ASP A 52 -21.74 -7.86 19.80
N TYR A 53 -22.96 -7.39 19.92
CA TYR A 53 -23.80 -7.51 21.11
C TYR A 53 -24.42 -8.89 21.30
N SER A 54 -24.55 -9.66 20.23
CA SER A 54 -25.26 -10.95 20.21
C SER A 54 -24.42 -12.16 20.63
N CYS A 55 -23.09 -11.99 20.76
CA CYS A 55 -22.20 -13.09 21.10
C CYS A 55 -22.19 -13.41 22.60
N GLU A 56 -21.96 -14.68 22.95
CA GLU A 56 -21.79 -15.10 24.33
C GLU A 56 -20.57 -14.47 24.98
N ASP A 57 -20.68 -14.20 26.29
CA ASP A 57 -19.55 -13.65 27.05
C ASP A 57 -18.48 -14.71 27.25
N ARG A 58 -17.29 -14.45 26.75
CA ARG A 58 -16.12 -15.27 27.02
C ARG A 58 -15.19 -14.54 27.95
N MET A 59 -14.62 -15.26 28.91
CA MET A 59 -13.60 -14.70 29.78
C MET A 59 -12.41 -14.21 28.94
N LEU A 60 -12.13 -12.93 29.01
CA LEU A 60 -11.02 -12.30 28.29
C LEU A 60 -9.75 -12.37 29.16
N PRO A 61 -8.58 -12.62 28.57
CA PRO A 61 -7.32 -12.55 29.28
C PRO A 61 -7.02 -11.11 29.73
N GLU A 62 -6.07 -10.98 30.65
CA GLU A 62 -5.63 -9.67 31.15
C GLU A 62 -5.25 -8.72 30.03
N ALA A 63 -5.64 -7.45 30.16
CA ALA A 63 -5.29 -6.40 29.20
C ALA A 63 -3.78 -6.16 29.19
N LYS A 64 -3.23 -6.08 27.97
CA LYS A 64 -1.77 -5.95 27.75
C LYS A 64 -1.39 -4.72 26.93
N TYR A 65 -2.33 -4.22 26.15
CA TYR A 65 -2.07 -3.16 25.18
C TYR A 65 -2.66 -1.83 25.61
N THR A 66 -2.05 -0.76 25.16
CA THR A 66 -2.68 0.55 25.23
C THR A 66 -3.84 0.60 24.24
N ASP A 67 -4.91 1.31 24.60
CA ASP A 67 -6.12 1.46 23.81
C ASP A 67 -5.86 2.24 22.51
N ASN A 68 -5.72 1.54 21.43
CA ASN A 68 -5.38 2.15 20.14
C ASN A 68 -5.96 1.37 18.94
N GLY A 69 -7.20 0.95 19.02
CA GLY A 69 -7.92 0.42 17.88
C GLY A 69 -8.65 1.51 17.10
N LEU A 70 -9.02 1.20 15.86
CA LEU A 70 -10.00 1.97 15.09
C LEU A 70 -11.24 1.11 14.94
N LEU A 71 -12.39 1.65 15.36
CA LEU A 71 -13.69 1.02 15.16
C LEU A 71 -14.30 1.51 13.85
N TYR A 72 -14.84 0.58 13.10
CA TYR A 72 -15.59 0.85 11.87
C TYR A 72 -16.94 0.15 11.96
N GLU A 73 -17.98 0.84 11.58
CA GLU A 73 -19.32 0.29 11.41
C GLU A 73 -19.62 0.14 9.92
N ASP A 74 -20.15 -0.98 9.51
CA ASP A 74 -20.65 -1.17 8.14
C ASP A 74 -22.16 -0.85 8.04
N VAL A 75 -22.69 -0.95 6.82
CA VAL A 75 -24.12 -0.67 6.54
C VAL A 75 -25.10 -1.64 7.21
N TYR A 76 -24.60 -2.70 7.83
CA TYR A 76 -25.39 -3.71 8.56
C TYR A 76 -25.19 -3.61 10.07
N ASN A 77 -24.58 -2.53 10.56
CA ASN A 77 -24.24 -2.29 11.97
C ASN A 77 -23.24 -3.29 12.56
N ASN A 78 -22.45 -3.96 11.72
CA ASN A 78 -21.34 -4.76 12.20
C ASN A 78 -20.16 -3.85 12.55
N ILE A 79 -19.54 -4.11 13.68
CA ILE A 79 -18.43 -3.31 14.17
C ILE A 79 -17.13 -4.09 14.00
N TYR A 80 -16.19 -3.46 13.32
CA TYR A 80 -14.87 -4.03 13.04
C TYR A 80 -13.80 -3.22 13.76
N VAL A 81 -12.89 -3.92 14.40
CA VAL A 81 -11.73 -3.34 15.06
C VAL A 81 -10.49 -3.56 14.20
N ASN A 82 -9.82 -2.47 13.86
CA ASN A 82 -8.57 -2.49 13.14
C ASN A 82 -7.40 -2.36 14.13
N THR A 83 -6.54 -3.38 14.16
CA THR A 83 -5.44 -3.47 15.13
C THR A 83 -4.21 -2.65 14.76
N ILE A 84 -4.26 -1.82 13.76
CA ILE A 84 -3.13 -1.06 13.20
C ILE A 84 -2.01 -0.81 14.21
N SER A 85 -0.82 -1.35 13.96
CA SER A 85 0.41 -1.15 14.75
C SER A 85 0.40 -1.63 16.20
N TYR A 86 -0.70 -2.17 16.71
CA TYR A 86 -0.89 -2.38 18.16
C TYR A 86 -0.67 -3.80 18.67
N LEU A 87 -0.50 -4.76 17.80
CA LEU A 87 -0.21 -6.13 18.22
C LEU A 87 1.29 -6.46 18.24
N TRP A 88 2.14 -5.47 18.19
CA TRP A 88 3.61 -5.59 18.26
C TRP A 88 4.22 -6.58 17.27
N VAL A 89 3.67 -6.66 16.07
CA VAL A 89 4.18 -7.50 14.99
C VAL A 89 4.77 -6.62 13.90
N GLU A 90 6.00 -6.89 13.53
CA GLU A 90 6.69 -6.14 12.48
C GLU A 90 6.25 -6.60 11.08
N GLY A 91 6.30 -5.68 10.10
CA GLY A 91 6.02 -6.03 8.70
C GLY A 91 6.95 -7.10 8.17
N ALA A 92 8.20 -7.14 8.63
CA ALA A 92 9.17 -8.17 8.28
C ALA A 92 8.72 -9.58 8.72
N ASP A 93 8.03 -9.72 9.85
CA ASP A 93 7.54 -11.02 10.33
C ASP A 93 6.47 -11.58 9.40
N ALA A 94 5.56 -10.72 8.91
CA ALA A 94 4.54 -11.12 7.94
C ALA A 94 5.13 -11.56 6.59
N LEU A 95 6.30 -11.05 6.22
CA LEU A 95 7.01 -11.47 5.02
C LEU A 95 7.75 -12.79 5.21
N LYS A 96 8.27 -13.05 6.41
CA LYS A 96 8.93 -14.33 6.74
C LYS A 96 7.95 -15.49 6.81
N SER A 97 6.85 -15.32 7.56
CA SER A 97 5.82 -16.32 7.71
C SER A 97 4.45 -15.70 7.99
N LYS A 98 3.59 -15.67 6.98
CA LYS A 98 2.21 -15.20 7.14
C LYS A 98 1.41 -16.04 8.11
N GLU A 99 1.64 -17.36 8.10
CA GLU A 99 0.93 -18.28 8.97
C GLU A 99 1.28 -18.05 10.45
N TRP A 100 2.58 -17.98 10.76
CA TRP A 100 3.01 -17.68 12.12
C TRP A 100 2.45 -16.32 12.59
N THR A 101 2.58 -15.30 11.75
CA THR A 101 2.09 -13.95 12.07
C THR A 101 0.59 -13.93 12.32
N TYR A 102 -0.18 -14.60 11.47
CA TYR A 102 -1.63 -14.71 11.63
C TYR A 102 -1.99 -15.38 12.96
N ASN A 103 -1.39 -16.54 13.25
CA ASN A 103 -1.67 -17.30 14.46
C ASN A 103 -1.27 -16.54 15.73
N TYR A 104 -0.12 -15.86 15.71
CA TYR A 104 0.32 -15.01 16.81
C TYR A 104 -0.68 -13.87 17.05
N MET A 105 -1.06 -13.15 16.00
CA MET A 105 -2.02 -12.06 16.13
C MET A 105 -3.39 -12.54 16.60
N CYS A 106 -3.88 -13.67 16.11
CA CYS A 106 -5.12 -14.28 16.61
C CYS A 106 -5.08 -14.54 18.12
N GLY A 107 -3.96 -14.98 18.63
CA GLY A 107 -3.77 -15.21 20.09
C GLY A 107 -3.78 -13.92 20.91
N GLU A 108 -3.41 -12.81 20.32
CA GLU A 108 -3.33 -11.50 21.00
C GLU A 108 -4.63 -10.66 20.88
N LEU A 109 -5.51 -10.94 19.91
CA LEU A 109 -6.74 -10.18 19.71
C LEU A 109 -7.64 -10.10 20.94
N PRO A 110 -7.87 -11.17 21.72
CA PRO A 110 -8.71 -11.07 22.92
C PRO A 110 -8.14 -10.12 23.97
N ARG A 111 -6.81 -10.05 24.11
CA ARG A 111 -6.14 -9.08 25.01
C ARG A 111 -6.28 -7.66 24.51
N HIS A 112 -6.13 -7.46 23.20
CA HIS A 112 -6.34 -6.15 22.59
C HIS A 112 -7.79 -5.69 22.77
N TRP A 113 -8.77 -6.56 22.53
CA TRP A 113 -10.18 -6.24 22.76
C TRP A 113 -10.46 -5.90 24.24
N ASN A 114 -9.90 -6.65 25.17
CA ASN A 114 -10.05 -6.36 26.58
C ASN A 114 -9.49 -4.97 26.94
N THR A 115 -8.38 -4.56 26.34
CA THR A 115 -7.83 -3.22 26.51
C THR A 115 -8.79 -2.14 26.02
N ILE A 116 -9.35 -2.29 24.82
CA ILE A 116 -10.32 -1.35 24.25
C ILE A 116 -11.59 -1.30 25.09
N LYS A 117 -12.12 -2.46 25.46
CA LYS A 117 -13.37 -2.61 26.23
C LYS A 117 -13.31 -1.91 27.59
N ASN A 118 -12.17 -1.93 28.24
CA ASN A 118 -11.96 -1.35 29.58
C ASN A 118 -11.23 0.00 29.54
N GLY A 119 -10.82 0.47 28.37
CA GLY A 119 -10.19 1.77 28.21
C GLY A 119 -11.17 2.92 28.31
N SER A 120 -10.65 4.12 28.54
CA SER A 120 -11.42 5.37 28.62
C SER A 120 -11.26 6.24 27.37
N ASN A 121 -11.25 5.63 26.18
CA ASN A 121 -10.98 6.35 24.96
C ASN A 121 -12.21 7.09 24.44
N GLU A 122 -12.13 8.41 24.35
CA GLU A 122 -13.19 9.29 23.84
C GLU A 122 -13.64 8.94 22.41
N ARG A 123 -12.77 8.30 21.60
CA ARG A 123 -13.13 7.83 20.25
C ARG A 123 -14.29 6.84 20.24
N PHE A 124 -14.49 6.15 21.35
CA PHE A 124 -15.49 5.09 21.47
C PHE A 124 -16.65 5.48 22.40
N ALA A 125 -16.75 6.76 22.79
CA ALA A 125 -17.73 7.24 23.73
C ALA A 125 -19.20 6.96 23.33
N ASN A 126 -19.47 6.81 22.04
CA ASN A 126 -20.80 6.53 21.51
C ASN A 126 -21.18 5.04 21.52
N TRP A 127 -20.28 4.15 22.00
CA TRP A 127 -20.45 2.72 21.93
C TRP A 127 -20.51 2.11 23.33
N ASP A 128 -21.48 1.25 23.59
CA ASP A 128 -21.49 0.43 24.80
C ASP A 128 -20.52 -0.77 24.66
N LEU A 129 -19.23 -0.46 24.71
CA LEU A 129 -18.17 -1.47 24.53
C LEU A 129 -18.26 -2.59 25.57
N LYS A 130 -18.80 -2.31 26.78
CA LYS A 130 -18.93 -3.30 27.86
C LYS A 130 -19.93 -4.39 27.51
N ALA A 131 -20.96 -4.05 26.76
CA ALA A 131 -21.97 -5.00 26.31
C ALA A 131 -21.51 -5.82 25.09
N MET A 132 -20.50 -5.36 24.35
CA MET A 132 -20.01 -6.05 23.15
C MET A 132 -19.11 -7.24 23.49
N ARG A 133 -19.13 -8.22 22.60
CA ARG A 133 -18.36 -9.47 22.68
C ARG A 133 -17.53 -9.65 21.42
N PHE A 134 -16.43 -10.38 21.54
CA PHE A 134 -15.60 -10.76 20.41
C PHE A 134 -16.37 -11.75 19.52
N ALA A 135 -16.63 -11.37 18.28
CA ALA A 135 -17.47 -12.13 17.35
C ALA A 135 -16.67 -12.98 16.36
N GLY A 136 -15.55 -12.48 15.88
CA GLY A 136 -14.76 -13.22 14.90
C GLY A 136 -13.54 -12.46 14.42
N VAL A 137 -12.71 -13.12 13.63
CA VAL A 137 -11.46 -12.58 13.08
C VAL A 137 -11.46 -12.65 11.55
N ALA A 138 -10.85 -11.67 10.90
CA ALA A 138 -10.67 -11.70 9.46
C ALA A 138 -9.85 -12.93 9.03
N PRO A 139 -10.20 -13.57 7.91
CA PRO A 139 -9.53 -14.81 7.48
C PRO A 139 -8.12 -14.58 6.93
N MET A 140 -7.70 -13.34 6.77
CA MET A 140 -6.40 -12.98 6.20
C MET A 140 -5.81 -11.76 6.87
N LEU A 141 -4.47 -11.71 6.90
CA LEU A 141 -3.72 -10.51 7.27
C LEU A 141 -3.88 -9.41 6.23
N GLY A 142 -4.09 -8.19 6.71
CA GLY A 142 -3.91 -6.97 5.92
C GLY A 142 -2.43 -6.62 5.83
N VAL A 143 -1.76 -7.08 4.78
CA VAL A 143 -0.36 -6.74 4.50
C VAL A 143 -0.32 -5.50 3.62
N ARG A 144 0.24 -4.41 4.14
CA ARG A 144 0.29 -3.12 3.45
C ARG A 144 1.45 -2.99 2.49
N GLU A 145 2.56 -3.63 2.81
CA GLU A 145 3.82 -3.48 2.09
C GLU A 145 4.41 -4.83 1.70
N THR A 146 5.08 -4.87 0.56
CA THR A 146 5.70 -6.06 -0.01
C THR A 146 6.99 -5.68 -0.75
N TYR A 147 7.68 -6.66 -1.31
CA TYR A 147 8.78 -6.41 -2.23
C TYR A 147 8.30 -5.56 -3.41
N ARG A 148 9.02 -4.49 -3.70
CA ARG A 148 8.79 -3.58 -4.81
C ARG A 148 9.81 -3.87 -5.91
N THR A 149 9.36 -3.83 -7.14
CA THR A 149 10.19 -4.15 -8.31
C THR A 149 10.85 -2.89 -8.84
N PHE A 150 12.10 -2.98 -9.21
CA PHE A 150 12.77 -1.90 -9.92
C PHE A 150 12.29 -1.89 -11.37
N CYS A 151 11.49 -0.90 -11.72
CA CYS A 151 10.82 -0.77 -13.02
C CYS A 151 11.49 0.28 -13.90
N GLU A 152 11.09 0.33 -15.15
CA GLU A 152 11.59 1.32 -16.13
C GLU A 152 11.32 2.77 -15.67
N ARG A 153 10.21 2.98 -14.94
CA ARG A 153 9.90 4.23 -14.24
C ARG A 153 9.50 3.89 -12.80
N MET A 154 9.96 4.70 -11.86
CA MET A 154 9.53 4.61 -10.47
C MET A 154 8.60 5.78 -10.16
N LEU A 155 7.42 5.51 -9.59
CA LEU A 155 6.62 6.54 -8.95
C LEU A 155 7.31 6.95 -7.65
N THR A 156 7.58 8.23 -7.48
CA THR A 156 8.33 8.78 -6.35
C THR A 156 7.52 9.78 -5.56
N GLU A 157 8.01 10.21 -4.40
CA GLU A 157 7.37 11.24 -3.59
C GLU A 157 7.10 12.52 -4.38
N SER A 158 8.03 12.96 -5.22
CA SER A 158 7.87 14.18 -6.01
C SER A 158 6.71 14.10 -7.02
N ASP A 159 6.38 12.91 -7.50
CA ASP A 159 5.23 12.73 -8.40
C ASP A 159 3.88 12.96 -7.67
N LEU A 160 3.83 12.76 -6.34
CA LEU A 160 2.60 12.91 -5.53
C LEU A 160 2.14 14.37 -5.42
N TYR A 161 3.04 15.31 -5.69
CA TYR A 161 2.76 16.75 -5.62
C TYR A 161 2.31 17.35 -6.95
N ILE A 162 2.36 16.55 -8.02
CA ILE A 162 1.98 16.95 -9.37
C ILE A 162 0.54 16.53 -9.64
N ARG A 163 -0.36 17.53 -9.66
CA ARG A 163 -1.77 17.26 -10.00
C ARG A 163 -1.88 16.71 -11.41
N ILE A 164 -2.57 15.58 -11.55
CA ILE A 164 -2.87 15.03 -12.88
C ILE A 164 -3.84 15.94 -13.63
N SER A 165 -3.62 16.11 -14.93
CA SER A 165 -4.44 16.87 -15.85
C SER A 165 -4.51 16.19 -17.22
N THR A 166 -5.44 16.60 -18.05
CA THR A 166 -5.54 16.12 -19.45
C THR A 166 -4.29 16.43 -20.26
N THR A 167 -3.56 17.48 -19.93
CA THR A 167 -2.30 17.82 -20.57
C THR A 167 -1.18 16.89 -20.13
N ASN A 168 -0.93 16.77 -18.81
CA ASN A 168 0.25 16.04 -18.33
C ASN A 168 0.08 14.51 -18.29
N MET A 169 -1.13 13.99 -18.52
CA MET A 169 -1.31 12.54 -18.64
C MET A 169 -0.66 11.95 -19.90
N VAL A 170 -0.46 12.78 -20.94
CA VAL A 170 0.14 12.39 -22.22
C VAL A 170 1.56 12.91 -22.40
N GLU A 171 2.06 13.71 -21.46
CA GLU A 171 3.39 14.29 -21.53
C GLU A 171 4.51 13.26 -21.36
N GLY A 172 5.64 13.56 -22.00
CA GLY A 172 6.86 12.77 -21.95
C GLY A 172 6.87 11.60 -22.93
N ASP A 173 7.85 10.74 -22.75
CA ASP A 173 7.96 9.51 -23.53
C ASP A 173 6.88 8.50 -23.14
N ASN A 174 6.81 7.43 -23.92
CA ASN A 174 5.80 6.38 -23.75
C ASN A 174 5.72 5.81 -22.31
N LEU A 175 6.86 5.69 -21.63
CA LEU A 175 6.95 5.12 -20.28
C LEU A 175 6.48 6.12 -19.17
N ASN A 176 6.51 7.42 -19.47
CA ASN A 176 6.09 8.48 -18.55
C ASN A 176 4.60 8.81 -18.63
N LYS A 177 3.89 8.40 -19.69
CA LYS A 177 2.45 8.61 -19.86
C LYS A 177 1.67 7.92 -18.75
N LYS A 178 0.60 8.57 -18.25
CA LYS A 178 -0.13 8.13 -17.07
C LYS A 178 -1.20 7.09 -17.43
N ILE A 179 -1.36 6.10 -16.56
CA ILE A 179 -2.32 4.99 -16.75
C ILE A 179 -3.21 4.74 -15.52
N ALA A 180 -2.97 5.45 -14.44
CA ALA A 180 -3.78 5.38 -13.23
C ALA A 180 -3.69 6.70 -12.46
N VAL A 181 -4.62 6.90 -11.53
CA VAL A 181 -4.68 8.08 -10.65
C VAL A 181 -4.67 7.64 -9.20
N GLY A 182 -3.79 8.25 -8.41
CA GLY A 182 -3.76 8.12 -6.95
C GLY A 182 -4.12 9.44 -6.27
N ASN A 183 -4.72 9.35 -5.08
CA ASN A 183 -5.05 10.52 -4.26
C ASN A 183 -5.14 10.20 -2.76
N HIS A 184 -4.73 9.02 -2.33
CA HIS A 184 -4.76 8.64 -0.93
C HIS A 184 -3.59 9.27 -0.19
N SER A 185 -3.83 9.71 1.04
CA SER A 185 -2.79 10.20 1.95
C SER A 185 -1.66 9.20 2.10
N VAL A 186 -0.44 9.68 2.22
CA VAL A 186 0.69 8.85 2.65
C VAL A 186 0.41 8.40 4.08
N ASP A 187 0.32 7.09 4.26
CA ASP A 187 -0.10 6.45 5.50
C ASP A 187 0.89 5.32 5.86
N ILE A 188 1.73 5.60 6.86
CA ILE A 188 2.82 4.73 7.28
C ILE A 188 2.60 4.31 8.72
N HIS A 189 2.63 3.01 8.97
CA HIS A 189 2.41 2.41 10.28
C HIS A 189 3.55 1.48 10.65
N TYR A 190 4.38 1.91 11.60
CA TYR A 190 5.40 1.08 12.21
C TYR A 190 4.93 0.52 13.55
N VAL A 191 5.57 -0.55 14.00
CA VAL A 191 5.30 -1.11 15.33
C VAL A 191 5.73 -0.12 16.41
N VAL A 192 4.82 0.18 17.31
CA VAL A 192 5.09 0.94 18.53
C VAL A 192 5.34 -0.04 19.66
N LYS A 193 6.57 -0.50 19.82
CA LYS A 193 7.01 -1.32 20.95
C LYS A 193 8.23 -0.69 21.59
N ASP A 194 8.15 -0.41 22.89
CA ASP A 194 9.20 -0.02 23.86
C ASP A 194 10.21 1.06 23.44
N SER A 195 10.42 1.29 22.18
CA SER A 195 11.15 2.44 21.64
C SER A 195 10.94 2.53 20.15
N PRO A 196 10.58 3.70 19.61
CA PRO A 196 10.57 3.89 18.19
C PRO A 196 11.96 3.59 17.65
N LYS A 197 12.08 2.80 16.57
CA LYS A 197 13.33 2.71 15.82
C LYS A 197 13.71 4.13 15.44
N SER A 198 14.68 4.68 16.16
CA SER A 198 15.06 6.09 16.06
C SER A 198 15.47 6.38 14.63
N GLY A 199 14.79 7.28 13.96
CA GLY A 199 15.02 7.64 12.56
C GLY A 199 13.94 7.18 11.58
N VAL A 200 13.29 6.03 11.79
CA VAL A 200 12.22 5.52 10.93
C VAL A 200 10.92 6.31 11.10
N GLN A 201 10.70 6.89 12.27
CA GLN A 201 9.52 7.69 12.61
C GLN A 201 9.60 9.15 12.18
N ASN A 202 10.71 9.57 11.60
CA ASN A 202 10.93 10.99 11.25
C ASN A 202 10.41 11.38 9.86
N ILE A 203 9.64 10.51 9.20
CA ILE A 203 8.95 10.90 7.97
C ILE A 203 7.75 11.75 8.35
N ASP A 204 7.82 13.03 8.00
CA ASP A 204 6.75 13.99 8.25
C ASP A 204 5.59 13.78 7.26
N THR A 205 4.76 12.77 7.54
CA THR A 205 3.59 12.45 6.72
C THR A 205 2.57 13.59 6.68
N GLN A 206 2.50 14.45 7.69
CA GLN A 206 1.61 15.60 7.71
C GLN A 206 2.02 16.62 6.66
N LYS A 207 3.30 16.93 6.58
CA LYS A 207 3.86 17.81 5.56
C LYS A 207 3.64 17.26 4.15
N ILE A 208 3.95 15.98 3.93
CA ILE A 208 3.74 15.33 2.63
C ILE A 208 2.26 15.42 2.23
N ASN A 209 1.35 15.13 3.15
CA ASN A 209 -0.07 15.11 2.88
C ASN A 209 -0.67 16.51 2.65
N ALA A 210 -0.07 17.56 3.20
CA ALA A 210 -0.48 18.94 2.93
C ALA A 210 -0.26 19.34 1.46
N ASP A 211 0.81 18.84 0.87
CA ASP A 211 1.17 19.13 -0.53
C ASP A 211 0.68 18.08 -1.53
N LEU A 212 0.15 16.93 -1.06
CA LEU A 212 -0.36 15.85 -1.90
C LEU A 212 -1.52 16.34 -2.78
N ARG A 213 -1.49 15.94 -4.05
CA ARG A 213 -2.54 16.22 -5.05
C ARG A 213 -2.97 14.89 -5.69
N PRO A 214 -4.14 14.84 -6.34
CA PRO A 214 -4.44 13.73 -7.25
C PRO A 214 -3.34 13.65 -8.30
N TYR A 215 -2.59 12.56 -8.33
CA TYR A 215 -1.40 12.38 -9.16
C TYR A 215 -1.56 11.24 -10.15
N GLY A 216 -0.81 11.30 -11.25
CA GLY A 216 -0.82 10.27 -12.28
C GLY A 216 0.29 9.25 -12.06
N VAL A 217 -0.03 7.96 -12.28
CA VAL A 217 0.94 6.86 -12.23
C VAL A 217 1.44 6.55 -13.64
N PRO A 218 2.76 6.62 -13.89
CA PRO A 218 3.33 6.32 -15.20
C PRO A 218 3.21 4.85 -15.60
N TYR A 219 3.04 4.59 -16.90
CA TYR A 219 2.99 3.24 -17.46
C TYR A 219 4.26 2.42 -17.14
N GLY A 220 5.43 3.04 -17.22
CA GLY A 220 6.71 2.39 -16.94
C GLY A 220 6.82 1.80 -15.52
N CYS A 221 5.94 2.18 -14.58
CA CYS A 221 5.88 1.58 -13.24
C CYS A 221 5.40 0.13 -13.25
N LEU A 222 4.78 -0.33 -14.35
CA LEU A 222 4.38 -1.73 -14.52
C LEU A 222 5.49 -2.62 -15.09
N ILE A 223 6.54 -2.05 -15.68
CA ILE A 223 7.54 -2.79 -16.49
C ILE A 223 8.81 -2.99 -15.69
N PRO A 224 9.10 -4.22 -15.23
CA PRO A 224 10.37 -4.52 -14.57
C PRO A 224 11.55 -4.27 -15.49
N LYS A 225 12.62 -3.64 -14.99
CA LYS A 225 13.86 -3.49 -15.74
C LYS A 225 14.44 -4.86 -16.14
N GLY A 226 14.90 -4.95 -17.35
CA GLY A 226 15.52 -6.17 -17.88
C GLY A 226 14.54 -7.24 -18.39
N LEU A 227 13.22 -7.03 -18.29
CA LEU A 227 12.20 -7.94 -18.81
C LEU A 227 11.34 -7.25 -19.87
N SER A 228 11.07 -7.95 -20.96
CA SER A 228 10.33 -7.42 -22.11
C SER A 228 8.86 -7.87 -22.18
N ASN A 229 8.52 -8.95 -21.50
CA ASN A 229 7.23 -9.64 -21.61
C ASN A 229 6.51 -9.85 -20.26
N VAL A 230 6.84 -9.04 -19.26
CA VAL A 230 6.29 -9.12 -17.91
C VAL A 230 5.78 -7.75 -17.48
N LEU A 231 4.60 -7.74 -16.84
CA LEU A 231 4.04 -6.57 -16.15
C LEU A 231 3.80 -6.90 -14.67
N VAL A 232 4.11 -5.96 -13.78
CA VAL A 232 3.85 -6.06 -12.34
C VAL A 232 2.72 -5.10 -11.95
N ALA A 233 1.50 -5.61 -11.91
CA ALA A 233 0.29 -4.84 -11.59
C ALA A 233 -0.18 -5.12 -10.16
N SER A 234 0.63 -4.76 -9.19
CA SER A 234 0.35 -5.02 -7.76
C SER A 234 1.03 -3.98 -6.88
N ARG A 235 0.94 -4.14 -5.56
CA ARG A 235 1.73 -3.35 -4.60
C ARG A 235 3.25 -3.49 -4.80
N GLY A 236 3.68 -4.49 -5.57
CA GLY A 236 5.07 -4.69 -5.97
C GLY A 236 5.49 -3.95 -7.24
N ALA A 237 4.66 -3.08 -7.81
CA ALA A 237 5.01 -2.25 -8.97
C ALA A 237 6.16 -1.27 -8.65
N GLY A 238 6.60 -0.52 -9.64
CA GLY A 238 7.68 0.45 -9.53
C GLY A 238 7.31 1.68 -8.68
N LEU A 239 7.26 1.51 -7.38
CA LEU A 239 6.87 2.54 -6.40
C LEU A 239 8.00 2.76 -5.40
N SER A 240 8.34 4.00 -5.07
CA SER A 240 9.16 4.31 -3.90
C SER A 240 8.39 3.97 -2.61
N HIS A 241 9.06 3.93 -1.46
CA HIS A 241 8.42 3.65 -0.17
C HIS A 241 7.28 4.65 0.13
N ILE A 242 7.55 5.95 -0.02
CA ILE A 242 6.54 6.99 0.19
C ILE A 242 5.39 6.87 -0.81
N ALA A 243 5.68 6.65 -2.08
CA ALA A 243 4.64 6.48 -3.09
C ALA A 243 3.80 5.22 -2.84
N ALA A 244 4.43 4.12 -2.42
CA ALA A 244 3.73 2.89 -2.04
C ALA A 244 2.82 3.09 -0.81
N ALA A 245 3.20 3.94 0.14
CA ALA A 245 2.36 4.26 1.29
C ALA A 245 1.10 5.05 0.94
N SER A 246 1.08 5.73 -0.22
CA SER A 246 -0.10 6.37 -0.80
C SER A 246 -0.83 5.43 -1.78
N PHE A 247 -0.13 4.89 -2.77
CA PHE A 247 -0.72 4.11 -3.87
C PHE A 247 -0.76 2.60 -3.54
N ARG A 248 -1.55 2.20 -2.55
CA ARG A 248 -1.64 0.82 -2.06
C ARG A 248 -3.04 0.27 -1.82
N LEU A 249 -4.06 1.12 -1.91
CA LEU A 249 -5.44 0.70 -1.71
C LEU A 249 -5.93 -0.18 -2.86
N ASN A 250 -6.95 -0.97 -2.61
CA ASN A 250 -7.52 -1.85 -3.64
C ASN A 250 -7.98 -1.07 -4.87
N LYS A 251 -8.61 0.10 -4.69
CA LYS A 251 -9.02 0.99 -5.79
C LYS A 251 -7.85 1.42 -6.68
N ASP A 252 -6.67 1.62 -6.08
CA ASP A 252 -5.46 2.06 -6.78
C ASP A 252 -4.86 0.88 -7.58
N ILE A 253 -4.72 -0.26 -6.91
CA ILE A 253 -4.14 -1.47 -7.51
C ILE A 253 -5.03 -2.06 -8.61
N MET A 254 -6.35 -1.93 -8.49
CA MET A 254 -7.28 -2.34 -9.56
C MET A 254 -7.04 -1.57 -10.86
N GLN A 255 -6.70 -0.28 -10.80
CA GLN A 255 -6.35 0.50 -11.98
C GLN A 255 -5.09 -0.05 -12.68
N LEU A 256 -4.06 -0.44 -11.89
CA LEU A 256 -2.86 -1.09 -12.46
C LEU A 256 -3.22 -2.42 -13.13
N GLY A 257 -4.08 -3.21 -12.49
CA GLY A 257 -4.57 -4.47 -13.08
C GLY A 257 -5.32 -4.26 -14.39
N TRP A 258 -6.17 -3.24 -14.45
CA TRP A 258 -6.88 -2.84 -15.66
C TRP A 258 -5.93 -2.43 -16.78
N ALA A 259 -4.97 -1.53 -16.47
CA ALA A 259 -3.97 -1.08 -17.44
C ALA A 259 -3.11 -2.24 -17.94
N ALA A 260 -2.64 -3.12 -17.06
CA ALA A 260 -1.83 -4.27 -17.44
C ALA A 260 -2.60 -5.27 -18.32
N GLY A 261 -3.89 -5.52 -18.02
CA GLY A 261 -4.74 -6.38 -18.86
C GLY A 261 -4.96 -5.81 -20.25
N LYS A 262 -5.20 -4.50 -20.36
CA LYS A 262 -5.32 -3.83 -21.66
C LYS A 262 -3.99 -3.79 -22.43
N ALA A 263 -2.87 -3.54 -21.75
CA ALA A 263 -1.54 -3.58 -22.35
C ALA A 263 -1.20 -5.00 -22.85
N ALA A 264 -1.59 -6.03 -22.11
CA ALA A 264 -1.41 -7.42 -22.56
C ALA A 264 -2.26 -7.73 -23.80
N SER A 265 -3.47 -7.20 -23.93
CA SER A 265 -4.27 -7.31 -25.17
C SER A 265 -3.55 -6.67 -26.34
N LEU A 266 -3.10 -5.42 -26.19
CA LEU A 266 -2.33 -4.73 -27.24
C LEU A 266 -1.03 -5.49 -27.59
N TYR A 267 -0.39 -6.11 -26.60
CA TYR A 267 0.80 -6.94 -26.82
C TYR A 267 0.49 -8.16 -27.71
N ILE A 268 -0.66 -8.80 -27.51
CA ILE A 268 -1.12 -9.94 -28.32
C ILE A 268 -1.46 -9.48 -29.75
N ASP A 269 -2.14 -8.33 -29.86
CA ASP A 269 -2.58 -7.75 -31.12
C ASP A 269 -1.46 -7.09 -31.92
N ASN A 270 -0.22 -7.09 -31.40
CA ASN A 270 0.99 -6.50 -31.99
C ASN A 270 0.92 -4.96 -32.18
N GLU A 271 0.21 -4.28 -31.28
CA GLU A 271 0.07 -2.81 -31.29
C GLU A 271 1.26 -2.14 -30.58
N PHE A 272 2.34 -1.98 -31.29
CA PHE A 272 3.62 -1.42 -30.80
C PHE A 272 4.05 -0.18 -31.58
N LYS A 273 4.69 0.76 -30.88
CA LYS A 273 5.49 1.81 -31.50
C LYS A 273 6.87 1.26 -31.82
N GLY A 274 7.11 0.85 -33.07
CA GLY A 274 8.45 0.45 -33.54
C GLY A 274 8.71 -1.04 -33.75
N GLY A 275 7.73 -1.89 -33.88
CA GLY A 275 7.87 -3.26 -34.40
C GLY A 275 8.58 -4.30 -33.50
N THR A 276 9.00 -3.92 -32.30
CA THR A 276 9.62 -4.84 -31.32
C THR A 276 8.57 -5.30 -30.33
N LYS A 277 8.41 -6.61 -30.19
CA LYS A 277 7.46 -7.21 -29.25
C LYS A 277 7.96 -7.14 -27.82
N ASP A 278 7.73 -6.00 -27.17
CA ASP A 278 8.19 -5.65 -25.84
C ASP A 278 7.21 -4.66 -25.21
N PHE A 279 6.86 -4.85 -23.95
CA PHE A 279 5.94 -3.96 -23.25
C PHE A 279 6.40 -2.51 -23.19
N ARG A 280 7.68 -2.23 -23.27
CA ARG A 280 8.22 -0.86 -23.35
C ARG A 280 7.75 -0.08 -24.58
N PHE A 281 7.39 -0.80 -25.64
CA PHE A 281 6.98 -0.23 -26.93
C PHE A 281 5.48 -0.30 -27.20
N ILE A 282 4.67 -0.75 -26.25
CA ILE A 282 3.20 -0.66 -26.35
C ILE A 282 2.81 0.80 -26.62
N ASP A 283 1.87 1.03 -27.53
CA ASP A 283 1.32 2.36 -27.75
C ASP A 283 0.46 2.79 -26.56
N VAL A 284 1.02 3.64 -25.69
CA VAL A 284 0.33 4.09 -24.46
C VAL A 284 -0.80 5.08 -24.78
N ASP A 285 -0.76 5.79 -25.90
CA ASP A 285 -1.88 6.64 -26.31
C ASP A 285 -3.10 5.77 -26.65
N LEU A 286 -2.89 4.70 -27.40
CA LEU A 286 -3.90 3.69 -27.69
C LEU A 286 -4.37 2.96 -26.41
N LEU A 287 -3.42 2.66 -25.49
CA LEU A 287 -3.75 2.08 -24.19
C LEU A 287 -4.70 2.99 -23.39
N GLN A 288 -4.39 4.28 -23.29
CA GLN A 288 -5.23 5.26 -22.61
C GLN A 288 -6.62 5.38 -23.25
N GLU A 289 -6.69 5.34 -24.58
CA GLU A 289 -7.96 5.30 -25.33
C GLU A 289 -8.77 4.05 -24.97
N LYS A 290 -8.16 2.85 -25.02
CA LYS A 290 -8.81 1.57 -24.69
C LYS A 290 -9.23 1.46 -23.21
N MET A 291 -8.70 2.32 -22.35
CA MET A 291 -9.07 2.43 -20.94
C MET A 291 -10.10 3.51 -20.65
N ASP A 292 -10.53 4.30 -21.62
CA ASP A 292 -11.30 5.54 -21.41
C ASP A 292 -10.62 6.50 -20.39
N PHE A 293 -9.30 6.51 -20.35
CA PHE A 293 -8.55 7.20 -19.30
C PHE A 293 -8.71 8.72 -19.37
N TYR A 294 -8.81 9.29 -20.55
CA TYR A 294 -9.15 10.70 -20.78
C TYR A 294 -10.44 11.12 -20.10
N LYS A 295 -11.48 10.31 -20.23
CA LYS A 295 -12.78 10.58 -19.60
C LYS A 295 -12.68 10.61 -18.09
N SER A 296 -11.89 9.69 -17.52
CA SER A 296 -11.65 9.64 -16.08
C SER A 296 -10.92 10.87 -15.56
N VAL A 297 -9.89 11.35 -16.28
CA VAL A 297 -9.14 12.55 -15.90
C VAL A 297 -9.97 13.81 -16.07
N ASN A 298 -10.71 13.97 -17.17
CA ASN A 298 -11.64 15.09 -17.38
C ASN A 298 -12.68 15.19 -16.27
N LEU A 299 -13.23 14.05 -15.83
CA LEU A 299 -14.18 14.04 -14.72
C LEU A 299 -13.53 14.53 -13.43
N LEU A 300 -12.30 14.11 -13.14
CA LEU A 300 -11.57 14.60 -11.98
C LEU A 300 -11.31 16.10 -12.04
N GLU A 301 -10.90 16.62 -13.20
CA GLU A 301 -10.68 18.07 -13.39
C GLU A 301 -11.97 18.88 -13.19
N SER A 302 -13.13 18.33 -13.54
CA SER A 302 -14.42 19.02 -13.40
C SER A 302 -14.96 19.06 -11.97
N ILE A 303 -14.46 18.20 -11.08
CA ILE A 303 -14.93 18.08 -9.69
C ILE A 303 -14.01 18.87 -8.72
N MET A 304 -12.82 19.20 -9.14
CA MET A 304 -11.77 19.88 -8.35
C MET A 304 -11.66 21.36 -8.64
#